data_5564336b31132cb9dc588f0ebe7516ef
#
_entry.id   5564336b31132cb9dc588f0ebe7516ef
#
_cell.length_a   1.000
_cell.length_b   1.000
_cell.length_c   1.000
_cell.angle_alpha   90.00
_cell.angle_beta   90.00
_cell.angle_gamma   90.00
#
_symmetry.space_group_name_H-M   'P 1'
#
loop_
_entity.id
_entity.type
_entity.pdbx_description
1 polymer ?
#
loop_
_entity_poly.entity_id
_entity_poly.type
_entity_poly.pdbx_seq_one_letter_code
_entity_poly.pdbx_strand_id
1 'polypeptide(L)'
;MTASGSELHAARLVMAQRWAALATRGDEWPSASMVAYAPAPDLASLVLFLSSLSQHTRNLIREPRVALVISEPDLGTGDPQTLPRLSIRGTAEVVERSSPEFEEVWRTYVAWLPDAAPRLMLGDFSLFRVVIGEARYVGGFAQARTIPAERLSAAVDAQP
;
A
#
# COMPACT_ATOMS: atom_id res chain seq x y z
N MET A 1 -16.12 -11.44 15.52
CA MET A 1 -14.94 -11.19 16.39
C MET A 1 -14.58 -9.71 16.24
N THR A 2 -14.63 -8.95 17.31
CA THR A 2 -14.39 -7.49 17.28
C THR A 2 -12.93 -7.18 16.96
N ALA A 3 -12.69 -6.16 16.12
CA ALA A 3 -11.35 -5.69 15.81
C ALA A 3 -10.68 -5.07 17.04
N SER A 4 -9.40 -5.36 17.26
CA SER A 4 -8.62 -4.76 18.33
C SER A 4 -8.28 -3.29 18.04
N GLY A 5 -7.96 -2.50 19.06
CA GLY A 5 -7.55 -1.10 18.88
C GLY A 5 -6.37 -0.94 17.89
N SER A 6 -5.40 -1.85 17.93
CA SER A 6 -4.27 -1.83 16.99
C SER A 6 -4.67 -2.11 15.54
N GLU A 7 -5.64 -3.01 15.30
CA GLU A 7 -6.16 -3.31 13.98
C GLU A 7 -6.94 -2.11 13.41
N LEU A 8 -7.77 -1.47 14.24
CA LEU A 8 -8.50 -0.26 13.86
C LEU A 8 -7.54 0.90 13.53
N HIS A 9 -6.50 1.11 14.34
CA HIS A 9 -5.51 2.15 14.08
C HIS A 9 -4.71 1.86 12.80
N ALA A 10 -4.32 0.61 12.56
CA ALA A 10 -3.62 0.21 11.34
C ALA A 10 -4.48 0.46 10.09
N ALA A 11 -5.75 0.05 10.11
CA ALA A 11 -6.67 0.31 9.00
C ALA A 11 -6.85 1.81 8.75
N ARG A 12 -7.07 2.60 9.81
CA ARG A 12 -7.18 4.06 9.70
C ARG A 12 -5.92 4.70 9.12
N LEU A 13 -4.74 4.24 9.51
CA LEU A 13 -3.47 4.77 8.98
C LEU A 13 -3.39 4.55 7.47
N VAL A 14 -3.73 3.36 6.98
CA VAL A 14 -3.75 3.07 5.53
C VAL A 14 -4.76 3.96 4.80
N MET A 15 -5.95 4.16 5.39
CA MET A 15 -7.02 4.97 4.80
C MET A 15 -6.78 6.48 4.93
N ALA A 16 -5.87 6.93 5.79
CA ALA A 16 -5.56 8.35 5.98
C ALA A 16 -4.38 8.82 5.13
N GLN A 17 -3.54 7.90 4.65
CA GLN A 17 -2.35 8.21 3.87
C GLN A 17 -2.54 7.77 2.41
N ARG A 18 -1.73 8.31 1.50
CA ARG A 18 -1.73 7.96 0.07
C ARG A 18 -0.33 7.86 -0.53
N TRP A 19 0.68 7.86 0.32
CA TRP A 19 2.10 7.89 -0.02
C TRP A 19 2.85 6.89 0.86
N ALA A 20 3.63 6.01 0.26
CA ALA A 20 4.31 4.93 0.96
C ALA A 20 5.73 4.71 0.43
N ALA A 21 6.64 4.26 1.28
CA ALA A 21 7.91 3.70 0.84
C ALA A 21 7.67 2.27 0.35
N LEU A 22 7.97 2.02 -0.93
CA LEU A 22 7.92 0.70 -1.55
C LEU A 22 9.32 0.08 -1.56
N ALA A 23 9.48 -1.06 -0.93
CA ALA A 23 10.67 -1.88 -0.98
C ALA A 23 10.50 -3.01 -2.00
N THR A 24 11.47 -3.13 -2.91
CA THR A 24 11.53 -4.16 -3.95
C THR A 24 12.90 -4.84 -3.95
N ARG A 25 12.95 -6.05 -4.47
CA ARG A 25 14.22 -6.76 -4.64
C ARG A 25 14.91 -6.30 -5.92
N GLY A 26 16.00 -5.55 -5.78
CA GLY A 26 16.93 -5.28 -6.87
C GLY A 26 17.83 -6.48 -7.19
N ASP A 27 18.71 -6.35 -8.18
CA ASP A 27 19.64 -7.41 -8.56
C ASP A 27 20.69 -7.66 -7.48
N GLU A 28 21.41 -6.61 -7.09
CA GLU A 28 22.50 -6.69 -6.11
C GLU A 28 22.09 -6.09 -4.77
N TRP A 29 21.25 -5.03 -4.79
CA TRP A 29 20.86 -4.28 -3.61
C TRP A 29 19.34 -4.27 -3.41
N PRO A 30 18.86 -4.27 -2.16
CA PRO A 30 17.48 -3.90 -1.88
C PRO A 30 17.21 -2.49 -2.43
N SER A 31 16.04 -2.28 -2.99
CA SER A 31 15.62 -1.01 -3.56
C SER A 31 14.42 -0.47 -2.80
N ALA A 32 14.44 0.82 -2.48
CA ALA A 32 13.33 1.53 -1.87
C ALA A 32 13.01 2.80 -2.65
N SER A 33 11.73 3.09 -2.81
CA SER A 33 11.25 4.28 -3.50
C SER A 33 9.91 4.72 -2.94
N MET A 34 9.59 6.00 -3.08
CA MET A 34 8.28 6.50 -2.69
C MET A 34 7.28 6.31 -3.84
N VAL A 35 6.10 5.81 -3.50
CA VAL A 35 5.00 5.59 -4.45
C VAL A 35 3.67 6.09 -3.87
N ALA A 36 2.80 6.58 -4.76
CA ALA A 36 1.41 6.82 -4.41
C ALA A 36 0.64 5.49 -4.46
N TYR A 37 -0.33 5.33 -3.56
CA TYR A 37 -1.20 4.16 -3.53
C TYR A 37 -2.66 4.54 -3.27
N ALA A 38 -3.55 3.68 -3.69
CA ALA A 38 -4.95 3.70 -3.28
C ALA A 38 -5.29 2.38 -2.55
N PRO A 39 -5.91 2.42 -1.37
CA PRO A 39 -6.39 1.21 -0.73
C PRO A 39 -7.62 0.67 -1.47
N ALA A 40 -7.70 -0.66 -1.62
CA ALA A 40 -8.96 -1.28 -1.99
C ALA A 40 -10.00 -1.06 -0.86
N PRO A 41 -11.30 -0.97 -1.17
CA PRO A 41 -12.34 -0.68 -0.17
C PRO A 41 -12.34 -1.64 1.02
N ASP A 42 -12.00 -2.90 0.78
CA ASP A 42 -11.93 -3.97 1.78
C ASP A 42 -10.54 -4.13 2.43
N LEU A 43 -9.57 -3.27 2.08
CA LEU A 43 -8.15 -3.40 2.47
C LEU A 43 -7.52 -4.77 2.22
N ALA A 44 -8.06 -5.58 1.32
CA ALA A 44 -7.40 -6.82 0.90
C ALA A 44 -6.17 -6.55 0.01
N SER A 45 -6.11 -5.36 -0.58
CA SER A 45 -4.99 -4.95 -1.45
C SER A 45 -4.77 -3.44 -1.47
N LEU A 46 -3.59 -3.06 -1.97
CA LEU A 46 -3.24 -1.68 -2.34
C LEU A 46 -3.06 -1.59 -3.85
N VAL A 47 -3.61 -0.56 -4.47
CA VAL A 47 -3.47 -0.31 -5.91
C VAL A 47 -2.35 0.68 -6.14
N LEU A 48 -1.44 0.36 -7.05
CA LEU A 48 -0.35 1.20 -7.51
C LEU A 48 -0.50 1.46 -9.00
N PHE A 49 -0.10 2.64 -9.47
CA PHE A 49 -0.04 2.97 -10.90
C PHE A 49 1.36 3.47 -11.22
N LEU A 50 2.15 2.61 -11.86
CA LEU A 50 3.60 2.74 -11.95
C LEU A 50 4.08 2.71 -13.40
N SER A 51 5.09 3.56 -13.69
CA SER A 51 5.75 3.59 -14.99
C SER A 51 6.75 2.43 -15.14
N SER A 52 6.75 1.76 -16.29
CA SER A 52 7.73 0.73 -16.65
C SER A 52 9.18 1.27 -16.74
N LEU A 53 9.34 2.59 -16.85
CA LEU A 53 10.66 3.23 -16.85
C LEU A 53 11.29 3.25 -15.46
N SER A 54 10.50 3.06 -14.41
CA SER A 54 10.99 3.08 -13.04
C SER A 54 11.66 1.77 -12.63
N GLN A 55 12.75 1.86 -11.86
CA GLN A 55 13.48 0.67 -11.40
C GLN A 55 12.59 -0.23 -10.51
N HIS A 56 11.79 0.35 -9.64
CA HIS A 56 10.89 -0.43 -8.78
C HIS A 56 9.89 -1.26 -9.59
N THR A 57 9.38 -0.74 -10.70
CA THR A 57 8.45 -1.48 -11.57
C THR A 57 9.13 -2.69 -12.21
N ARG A 58 10.34 -2.52 -12.75
CA ARG A 58 11.13 -3.64 -13.28
C ARG A 58 11.43 -4.69 -12.21
N ASN A 59 11.75 -4.24 -11.00
CA ASN A 59 12.03 -5.13 -9.88
C ASN A 59 10.81 -5.98 -9.51
N LEU A 60 9.63 -5.36 -9.31
CA LEU A 60 8.43 -6.07 -8.88
C LEU A 60 7.83 -7.00 -9.96
N ILE A 61 8.06 -6.71 -11.25
CA ILE A 61 7.69 -7.63 -12.34
C ILE A 61 8.53 -8.91 -12.27
N ARG A 62 9.81 -8.78 -11.95
CA ARG A 62 10.72 -9.92 -11.84
C ARG A 62 10.55 -10.71 -10.52
N GLU A 63 10.37 -10.00 -9.41
CA GLU A 63 10.14 -10.56 -8.09
C GLU A 63 8.95 -9.83 -7.44
N PRO A 64 7.75 -10.43 -7.46
CA PRO A 64 6.52 -9.73 -7.08
C PRO A 64 6.34 -9.55 -5.56
N ARG A 65 7.16 -10.18 -4.74
CA ARG A 65 7.12 -9.98 -3.29
C ARG A 65 7.69 -8.62 -2.94
N VAL A 66 6.87 -7.78 -2.32
CA VAL A 66 7.19 -6.40 -1.98
C VAL A 66 6.83 -6.10 -0.53
N ALA A 67 7.37 -5.00 -0.01
CA ALA A 67 6.90 -4.41 1.23
C ALA A 67 6.62 -2.92 1.03
N LEU A 68 5.59 -2.43 1.72
CA LEU A 68 5.29 -1.00 1.80
C LEU A 68 5.34 -0.55 3.25
N VAL A 69 5.90 0.64 3.47
CA VAL A 69 5.85 1.29 4.79
C VAL A 69 5.00 2.54 4.67
N ILE A 70 3.98 2.62 5.53
CA ILE A 70 3.08 3.75 5.68
C ILE A 70 3.25 4.27 7.10
N SER A 71 3.46 5.56 7.27
CA SER A 71 3.57 6.18 8.60
C SER A 71 2.75 7.47 8.68
N GLU A 72 2.42 7.88 9.89
CA GLU A 72 2.02 9.25 10.11
C GLU A 72 3.15 10.20 9.69
N PRO A 73 2.82 11.43 9.25
CA PRO A 73 3.83 12.41 8.89
C PRO A 73 4.60 12.88 10.12
N ASP A 74 5.91 13.02 9.99
CA ASP A 74 6.72 13.72 10.98
C ASP A 74 6.52 15.23 10.81
N LEU A 75 5.97 15.86 11.83
CA LEU A 75 5.73 17.31 11.87
C LEU A 75 6.89 18.10 12.46
N GLY A 76 8.03 17.44 12.70
CA GLY A 76 9.23 18.06 13.26
C GLY A 76 9.14 18.31 14.78
N THR A 77 8.25 17.61 15.48
CA THR A 77 8.08 17.71 16.93
C THR A 77 8.07 16.33 17.58
N GLY A 78 8.71 16.21 18.74
CA GLY A 78 8.84 14.94 19.45
C GLY A 78 9.85 13.98 18.82
N ASP A 79 9.81 12.72 19.25
CA ASP A 79 10.67 11.67 18.71
C ASP A 79 9.94 10.94 17.56
N PRO A 80 10.45 10.99 16.31
CA PRO A 80 9.81 10.32 15.17
C PRO A 80 9.72 8.79 15.32
N GLN A 81 10.52 8.18 16.21
CA GLN A 81 10.43 6.75 16.48
C GLN A 81 9.11 6.36 17.20
N THR A 82 8.40 7.33 17.76
CA THR A 82 7.10 7.10 18.42
C THR A 82 5.92 7.19 17.44
N LEU A 83 6.15 7.65 16.19
CA LEU A 83 5.09 7.79 15.19
C LEU A 83 4.48 6.42 14.83
N PRO A 84 3.14 6.33 14.80
CA PRO A 84 2.43 5.17 14.28
C PRO A 84 2.85 4.86 12.84
N ARG A 85 3.18 3.59 12.59
CA ARG A 85 3.60 3.12 11.27
C ARG A 85 3.17 1.69 11.02
N LEU A 86 2.99 1.37 9.76
CA LEU A 86 2.60 0.06 9.29
C LEU A 86 3.56 -0.41 8.20
N SER A 87 4.14 -1.59 8.38
CA SER A 87 4.89 -2.28 7.34
C SER A 87 4.04 -3.41 6.78
N ILE A 88 3.67 -3.34 5.51
CA ILE A 88 2.84 -4.31 4.82
C ILE A 88 3.74 -5.17 3.94
N ARG A 89 3.59 -6.50 4.01
CA ARG A 89 4.15 -7.46 3.07
C ARG A 89 3.06 -7.95 2.15
N GLY A 90 3.35 -8.00 0.85
CA GLY A 90 2.38 -8.44 -0.13
C GLY A 90 3.01 -8.92 -1.42
N THR A 91 2.15 -9.36 -2.33
CA THR A 91 2.52 -9.81 -3.67
C THR A 91 1.90 -8.88 -4.70
N ALA A 92 2.72 -8.33 -5.58
CA ALA A 92 2.28 -7.45 -6.65
C ALA A 92 1.79 -8.28 -7.84
N GLU A 93 0.62 -7.93 -8.36
CA GLU A 93 0.00 -8.52 -9.54
C GLU A 93 -0.30 -7.42 -10.55
N VAL A 94 0.02 -7.65 -11.82
CA VAL A 94 -0.36 -6.72 -12.90
C VAL A 94 -1.86 -6.82 -13.13
N VAL A 95 -2.53 -5.68 -13.23
CA VAL A 95 -3.93 -5.60 -13.68
C VAL A 95 -3.91 -5.21 -15.16
N GLU A 96 -4.07 -6.21 -16.01
CA GLU A 96 -4.01 -6.02 -17.47
C GLU A 96 -5.14 -5.11 -17.98
N ARG A 97 -4.83 -4.21 -18.91
CA ARG A 97 -5.84 -3.29 -19.50
C ARG A 97 -7.01 -4.03 -20.17
N SER A 98 -6.76 -5.25 -20.65
CA SER A 98 -7.78 -6.10 -21.28
C SER A 98 -8.59 -6.92 -20.28
N SER A 99 -8.21 -6.91 -18.99
CA SER A 99 -8.94 -7.68 -17.97
C SER A 99 -10.28 -7.03 -17.62
N PRO A 100 -11.31 -7.83 -17.31
CA PRO A 100 -12.64 -7.29 -16.94
C PRO A 100 -12.61 -6.44 -15.67
N GLU A 101 -11.62 -6.60 -14.81
CA GLU A 101 -11.48 -5.87 -13.54
C GLU A 101 -10.77 -4.52 -13.69
N PHE A 102 -10.14 -4.24 -14.84
CA PHE A 102 -9.31 -3.04 -15.03
C PHE A 102 -10.07 -1.75 -14.69
N GLU A 103 -11.29 -1.59 -15.21
CA GLU A 103 -12.09 -0.39 -15.00
C GLU A 103 -12.48 -0.17 -13.54
N GLU A 104 -12.72 -1.23 -12.80
CA GLU A 104 -13.05 -1.15 -11.37
C GLU A 104 -11.82 -0.74 -10.56
N VAL A 105 -10.68 -1.39 -10.80
CA VAL A 105 -9.42 -1.08 -10.13
C VAL A 105 -8.94 0.34 -10.46
N TRP A 106 -9.08 0.75 -11.73
CA TRP A 106 -8.77 2.10 -12.17
C TRP A 106 -9.64 3.14 -11.48
N ARG A 107 -10.96 2.92 -11.39
CA ARG A 107 -11.89 3.81 -10.67
C ARG A 107 -11.53 3.93 -9.20
N THR A 108 -11.17 2.83 -8.56
CA THR A 108 -10.69 2.86 -7.16
C THR A 108 -9.46 3.77 -7.03
N TYR A 109 -8.49 3.62 -7.94
CA TYR A 109 -7.26 4.41 -7.91
C TYR A 109 -7.52 5.91 -8.13
N VAL A 110 -8.28 6.30 -9.15
CA VAL A 110 -8.53 7.71 -9.47
C VAL A 110 -9.52 8.39 -8.53
N ALA A 111 -10.42 7.65 -7.90
CA ALA A 111 -11.26 8.19 -6.84
C ALA A 111 -10.41 8.64 -5.64
N TRP A 112 -9.32 7.94 -5.36
CA TRP A 112 -8.38 8.24 -4.29
C TRP A 112 -7.32 9.27 -4.71
N LEU A 113 -6.88 9.23 -5.95
CA LEU A 113 -5.81 10.04 -6.55
C LEU A 113 -6.27 10.66 -7.87
N PRO A 114 -7.20 11.62 -7.86
CA PRO A 114 -7.82 12.16 -9.09
C PRO A 114 -6.81 12.81 -10.03
N ASP A 115 -5.75 13.43 -9.53
CA ASP A 115 -4.69 14.05 -10.33
C ASP A 115 -3.84 13.03 -11.13
N ALA A 116 -4.03 11.74 -10.89
CA ALA A 116 -3.37 10.70 -11.67
C ALA A 116 -4.10 10.38 -12.99
N ALA A 117 -5.36 10.79 -13.16
CA ALA A 117 -6.18 10.43 -14.30
C ALA A 117 -5.53 10.72 -15.68
N PRO A 118 -4.85 11.86 -15.91
CA PRO A 118 -4.19 12.12 -17.19
C PRO A 118 -3.08 11.11 -17.55
N ARG A 119 -2.47 10.47 -16.54
CA ARG A 119 -1.38 9.50 -16.77
C ARG A 119 -1.85 8.20 -17.41
N LEU A 120 -3.17 7.92 -17.44
CA LEU A 120 -3.71 6.76 -18.14
C LEU A 120 -3.42 6.79 -19.65
N MET A 121 -3.26 7.98 -20.19
CA MET A 121 -2.90 8.19 -21.61
C MET A 121 -1.41 7.91 -21.89
N LEU A 122 -0.58 7.78 -20.87
CA LEU A 122 0.83 7.44 -21.01
C LEU A 122 0.96 5.91 -21.16
N GLY A 123 1.54 5.46 -22.27
CA GLY A 123 1.61 4.04 -22.62
C GLY A 123 2.55 3.21 -21.74
N ASP A 124 3.41 3.86 -20.95
CA ASP A 124 4.39 3.22 -20.06
C ASP A 124 3.86 2.96 -18.65
N PHE A 125 2.65 3.40 -18.30
CA PHE A 125 2.06 3.17 -16.98
C PHE A 125 1.17 1.92 -16.97
N SER A 126 1.30 1.14 -15.89
CA SER A 126 0.49 -0.05 -15.62
C SER A 126 -0.09 -0.01 -14.20
N LEU A 127 -1.29 -0.57 -14.05
CA LEU A 127 -1.89 -0.82 -12.75
C LEU A 127 -1.31 -2.11 -12.15
N PHE A 128 -1.05 -2.04 -10.86
CA PHE A 128 -0.67 -3.18 -10.04
C PHE A 128 -1.58 -3.26 -8.83
N ARG A 129 -1.92 -4.47 -8.44
CA ARG A 129 -2.56 -4.78 -7.17
C ARG A 129 -1.52 -5.45 -6.28
N VAL A 130 -1.24 -4.88 -5.12
CA VAL A 130 -0.44 -5.55 -4.09
C VAL A 130 -1.40 -6.23 -3.13
N VAL A 131 -1.55 -7.54 -3.29
CA VAL A 131 -2.36 -8.37 -2.38
C VAL A 131 -1.65 -8.44 -1.04
N ILE A 132 -2.34 -8.02 0.02
CA ILE A 132 -1.77 -7.95 1.37
C ILE A 132 -1.68 -9.36 1.97
N GLY A 133 -0.48 -9.79 2.39
CA GLY A 133 -0.29 -11.04 3.10
C GLY A 133 -0.35 -10.84 4.62
N GLU A 134 0.44 -9.90 5.11
CA GLU A 134 0.44 -9.51 6.53
C GLU A 134 0.88 -8.07 6.70
N ALA A 135 0.54 -7.49 7.83
CA ALA A 135 1.00 -6.16 8.22
C ALA A 135 1.61 -6.18 9.63
N ARG A 136 2.67 -5.40 9.83
CA ARG A 136 3.26 -5.15 11.15
C ARG A 136 3.00 -3.71 11.55
N TYR A 137 2.14 -3.53 12.51
CA TYR A 137 1.79 -2.24 13.09
C TYR A 137 2.69 -1.92 14.29
N VAL A 138 3.18 -0.69 14.34
CA VAL A 138 3.86 -0.11 15.49
C VAL A 138 3.14 1.17 15.85
N GLY A 139 2.45 1.17 16.99
CA GLY A 139 1.62 2.30 17.45
C GLY A 139 2.33 3.25 18.40
N GLY A 140 3.64 3.05 18.64
CA GLY A 140 4.47 3.82 19.57
C GLY A 140 5.50 2.94 20.25
N PHE A 141 6.11 3.44 21.33
CA PHE A 141 7.14 2.70 22.04
C PHE A 141 6.60 1.38 22.62
N ALA A 142 7.28 0.27 22.31
CA ALA A 142 6.95 -1.10 22.76
C ALA A 142 5.55 -1.63 22.29
N GLN A 143 4.90 -1.00 21.30
CA GLN A 143 3.60 -1.43 20.79
C GLN A 143 3.72 -1.96 19.35
N ALA A 144 4.35 -3.09 19.18
CA ALA A 144 4.47 -3.75 17.88
C ALA A 144 3.56 -4.99 17.81
N ARG A 145 2.75 -5.10 16.76
CA ARG A 145 1.87 -6.25 16.50
C ARG A 145 1.89 -6.65 15.04
N THR A 146 1.89 -7.96 14.80
CA THR A 146 1.62 -8.51 13.47
C THR A 146 0.12 -8.71 13.32
N ILE A 147 -0.42 -8.23 12.20
CA ILE A 147 -1.84 -8.24 11.86
C ILE A 147 -1.98 -9.05 10.56
N PRO A 148 -2.62 -10.22 10.58
CA PRO A 148 -2.94 -10.96 9.36
C PRO A 148 -3.85 -10.14 8.43
N ALA A 149 -3.77 -10.40 7.12
CA ALA A 149 -4.52 -9.64 6.11
C ALA A 149 -6.04 -9.62 6.40
N GLU A 150 -6.61 -10.77 6.75
CA GLU A 150 -8.04 -10.91 7.06
C GLU A 150 -8.47 -10.08 8.29
N ARG A 151 -7.56 -9.84 9.23
CA ARG A 151 -7.83 -9.01 10.41
C ARG A 151 -7.76 -7.53 10.08
N LEU A 152 -6.87 -7.16 9.15
CA LEU A 152 -6.79 -5.78 8.65
C LEU A 152 -8.05 -5.42 7.85
N SER A 153 -8.50 -6.34 7.00
CA SER A 153 -9.73 -6.22 6.21
C SER A 153 -10.97 -6.09 7.13
N ALA A 154 -11.12 -7.00 8.09
CA ALA A 154 -12.24 -6.95 9.03
C ALA A 154 -12.29 -5.65 9.88
N ALA A 155 -11.15 -4.98 10.06
CA ALA A 155 -11.08 -3.72 10.80
C ALA A 155 -11.68 -2.53 10.01
N VAL A 156 -11.79 -2.62 8.69
CA VAL A 156 -12.47 -1.60 7.86
C VAL A 156 -13.97 -1.62 8.08
N ASP A 157 -14.55 -2.83 8.08
CA ASP A 157 -16.00 -3.00 8.27
C ASP A 157 -16.48 -2.60 9.67
N ALA A 158 -15.55 -2.56 10.63
CA ALA A 158 -15.82 -2.15 12.01
C ALA A 158 -15.69 -0.64 12.27
N GLN A 159 -15.38 0.16 11.24
CA GLN A 159 -15.34 1.62 11.37
C GLN A 159 -16.77 2.19 11.24
N PRO A 160 -17.16 3.11 12.14
CA PRO A 160 -18.49 3.71 12.11
C PRO A 160 -18.70 4.65 10.91
#